data_c5680c8ce47f94bd64decde0bc087f23
#
_entry.id   c5680c8ce47f94bd64decde0bc087f23
#
_cell.length_a   1.000
_cell.length_b   1.000
_cell.length_c   1.000
_cell.angle_alpha   90.00
_cell.angle_beta   90.00
_cell.angle_gamma   90.00
#
_symmetry.space_group_name_H-M   'P 1'
#
loop_
_entity.id
_entity.type
_entity.pdbx_description
1 polymer ?
#
loop_
_entity_poly.entity_id
_entity_poly.type
_entity_poly.pdbx_seq_one_letter_code
_entity_poly.pdbx_strand_id
1 'polypeptide(L)'
;NCAMLVVLRYYILVSKAVGSTYPQTLLLVFGLLSVLVAALFIIVQFDIKRLLAYSSIENMGLISFAFGLGGPIGVFAGLLHTINHSLAKTLLFCASGNILLKYKTRDMNQVRGLWRVAPMTAVLFAGGALALGGIPPFNVFVSEFSIAVAGIYAGKTWLMVFCLILLTIVLA
;
A
#
# COMPACT_ATOMS: atom_id res chain seq x y z
N ASN A 1 2.15 8.03 -6.29
CA ASN A 1 1.22 7.32 -7.21
C ASN A 1 1.46 7.67 -8.67
N CYS A 2 1.64 8.95 -9.06
CA CYS A 2 1.91 9.33 -10.46
C CYS A 2 3.15 8.61 -11.04
N ALA A 3 4.20 8.43 -10.25
CA ALA A 3 5.40 7.69 -10.68
C ALA A 3 5.08 6.24 -11.08
N MET A 4 4.13 5.58 -10.41
CA MET A 4 3.73 4.20 -10.74
C MET A 4 3.04 4.10 -12.11
N LEU A 5 2.33 5.15 -12.54
CA LEU A 5 1.78 5.21 -13.90
C LEU A 5 2.87 5.35 -14.96
N VAL A 6 3.96 6.07 -14.63
CA VAL A 6 5.14 6.15 -15.51
C VAL A 6 5.83 4.80 -15.58
N VAL A 7 6.01 4.11 -14.45
CA VAL A 7 6.57 2.74 -14.42
C VAL A 7 5.73 1.79 -15.27
N LEU A 8 4.40 1.86 -15.17
CA LEU A 8 3.49 1.04 -15.99
C LEU A 8 3.67 1.33 -17.50
N ARG A 9 3.82 2.61 -17.89
CA ARG A 9 4.09 2.98 -19.28
C ARG A 9 5.42 2.39 -19.78
N TYR A 10 6.50 2.52 -19.00
CA TYR A 10 7.77 1.92 -19.34
C TYR A 10 7.69 0.40 -19.39
N TYR A 11 6.98 -0.23 -18.47
CA TYR A 11 6.72 -1.66 -18.50
C TYR A 11 6.09 -2.09 -19.83
N ILE A 12 5.05 -1.38 -20.29
CA ILE A 12 4.39 -1.69 -21.58
C ILE A 12 5.35 -1.52 -22.76
N LEU A 13 6.13 -0.44 -22.79
CA LEU A 13 7.10 -0.18 -23.85
C LEU A 13 8.20 -1.25 -23.90
N VAL A 14 8.80 -1.56 -22.76
CA VAL A 14 9.88 -2.56 -22.67
C VAL A 14 9.35 -3.96 -22.99
N SER A 15 8.12 -4.29 -22.54
CA SER A 15 7.49 -5.58 -22.86
C SER A 15 7.27 -5.78 -24.36
N LYS A 16 7.02 -4.71 -25.10
CA LYS A 16 6.90 -4.77 -26.56
C LYS A 16 8.25 -4.90 -27.28
N ALA A 17 9.33 -4.36 -26.69
CA ALA A 17 10.66 -4.34 -27.30
C ALA A 17 11.47 -5.62 -27.03
N VAL A 18 11.45 -6.11 -25.79
CA VAL A 18 12.34 -7.19 -25.31
C VAL A 18 11.56 -8.43 -24.84
N GLY A 19 10.23 -8.35 -24.81
CA GLY A 19 9.37 -9.39 -24.26
C GLY A 19 8.96 -9.07 -22.79
N SER A 20 7.92 -9.75 -22.33
CA SER A 20 7.29 -9.44 -21.05
C SER A 20 8.02 -10.02 -19.83
N THR A 21 8.81 -11.09 -20.00
CA THR A 21 9.40 -11.86 -18.89
C THR A 21 10.39 -11.03 -18.05
N TYR A 22 11.28 -10.30 -18.71
CA TYR A 22 12.30 -9.50 -18.04
C TYR A 22 11.70 -8.36 -17.17
N PRO A 23 10.86 -7.46 -17.72
CA PRO A 23 10.29 -6.38 -16.92
C PRO A 23 9.33 -6.88 -15.83
N GLN A 24 8.61 -7.99 -16.05
CA GLN A 24 7.79 -8.62 -15.03
C GLN A 24 8.63 -9.09 -13.83
N THR A 25 9.73 -9.78 -14.09
CA THR A 25 10.63 -10.28 -13.04
C THR A 25 11.22 -9.12 -12.22
N LEU A 26 11.64 -8.04 -12.88
CA LEU A 26 12.12 -6.85 -12.17
C LEU A 26 11.06 -6.26 -11.25
N LEU A 27 9.85 -6.04 -11.75
CA LEU A 27 8.76 -5.46 -10.96
C LEU A 27 8.36 -6.37 -9.80
N LEU A 28 8.38 -7.69 -9.97
CA LEU A 28 8.12 -8.65 -8.89
C LEU A 28 9.18 -8.58 -7.80
N VAL A 29 10.45 -8.63 -8.17
CA VAL A 29 11.57 -8.62 -7.22
C VAL A 29 11.60 -7.31 -6.44
N PHE A 30 11.57 -6.17 -7.14
CA PHE A 30 11.59 -4.87 -6.47
C PHE A 30 10.30 -4.58 -5.69
N GLY A 31 9.15 -5.06 -6.18
CA GLY A 31 7.88 -4.97 -5.46
C GLY A 31 7.93 -5.72 -4.13
N LEU A 32 8.33 -7.00 -4.14
CA LEU A 32 8.49 -7.81 -2.91
C LEU A 32 9.54 -7.24 -1.97
N LEU A 33 10.69 -6.79 -2.49
CA LEU A 33 11.73 -6.16 -1.69
C LEU A 33 11.21 -4.91 -0.98
N SER A 34 10.42 -4.08 -1.67
CA SER A 34 9.82 -2.88 -1.08
C SER A 34 8.84 -3.22 0.03
N VAL A 35 7.98 -4.23 -0.17
CA VAL A 35 7.05 -4.72 0.87
C VAL A 35 7.82 -5.25 2.07
N LEU A 36 8.88 -6.05 1.85
CA LEU A 36 9.71 -6.61 2.91
C LEU A 36 10.40 -5.51 3.74
N VAL A 37 11.03 -4.55 3.08
CA VAL A 37 11.69 -3.41 3.76
C VAL A 37 10.67 -2.61 4.57
N ALA A 38 9.51 -2.31 4.00
CA ALA A 38 8.45 -1.59 4.70
C ALA A 38 7.96 -2.37 5.93
N ALA A 39 7.73 -3.68 5.81
CA ALA A 39 7.29 -4.54 6.91
C ALA A 39 8.28 -4.54 8.09
N LEU A 40 9.59 -4.59 7.82
CA LEU A 40 10.61 -4.56 8.85
C LEU A 40 10.68 -3.22 9.60
N PHE A 41 10.50 -2.11 8.88
CA PHE A 41 10.67 -0.77 9.47
C PHE A 41 9.38 -0.22 10.10
N ILE A 42 8.20 -0.64 9.66
CA ILE A 42 6.90 -0.19 10.21
C ILE A 42 6.74 -0.56 11.68
N ILE A 43 7.16 -1.76 12.08
CA ILE A 43 6.99 -2.32 13.43
C ILE A 43 7.64 -1.44 14.51
N VAL A 44 8.71 -0.73 14.18
CA VAL A 44 9.52 0.05 15.13
C VAL A 44 9.13 1.53 15.12
N GLN A 45 8.12 1.95 14.35
CA GLN A 45 7.79 3.36 14.20
C GLN A 45 6.74 3.84 15.20
N PHE A 46 7.09 4.89 15.96
CA PHE A 46 6.17 5.60 16.85
C PHE A 46 5.79 7.00 16.32
N ASP A 47 6.39 7.45 15.23
CA ASP A 47 6.06 8.72 14.56
C ASP A 47 4.97 8.47 13.51
N ILE A 48 3.81 9.14 13.67
CA ILE A 48 2.64 9.01 12.78
C ILE A 48 3.02 9.25 11.32
N LYS A 49 3.83 10.27 11.01
CA LYS A 49 4.20 10.60 9.63
C LYS A 49 5.14 9.58 9.03
N ARG A 50 6.09 9.06 9.82
CA ARG A 50 7.00 8.00 9.38
C ARG A 50 6.27 6.70 9.13
N LEU A 51 5.35 6.32 10.02
CA LEU A 51 4.51 5.14 9.84
C LEU A 51 3.70 5.25 8.55
N LEU A 52 3.06 6.39 8.29
CA LEU A 52 2.36 6.64 7.03
C LEU A 52 3.29 6.63 5.81
N ALA A 53 4.54 7.05 5.94
CA ALA A 53 5.52 7.00 4.85
C ALA A 53 5.93 5.56 4.53
N TYR A 54 6.25 4.72 5.54
CA TYR A 54 6.59 3.32 5.33
C TYR A 54 5.41 2.51 4.77
N SER A 55 4.20 2.75 5.23
CA SER A 55 3.02 2.11 4.63
C SER A 55 2.76 2.59 3.19
N SER A 56 3.29 3.76 2.77
CA SER A 56 3.30 4.11 1.34
C SER A 56 4.31 3.29 0.55
N ILE A 57 5.50 3.00 1.10
CA ILE A 57 6.50 2.15 0.44
C ILE A 57 5.96 0.73 0.26
N GLU A 58 5.29 0.19 1.27
CA GLU A 58 4.61 -1.09 1.22
C GLU A 58 3.60 -1.16 0.08
N ASN A 59 2.65 -0.23 0.07
CA ASN A 59 1.58 -0.22 -0.94
C ASN A 59 2.11 0.05 -2.36
N MET A 60 3.16 0.89 -2.52
CA MET A 60 3.84 1.05 -3.82
C MET A 60 4.54 -0.25 -4.24
N GLY A 61 5.13 -0.98 -3.30
CA GLY A 61 5.68 -2.31 -3.53
C GLY A 61 4.61 -3.30 -4.02
N LEU A 62 3.43 -3.28 -3.39
CA LEU A 62 2.30 -4.13 -3.77
C LEU A 62 1.77 -3.79 -5.18
N ILE A 63 1.70 -2.49 -5.54
CA ILE A 63 1.33 -2.05 -6.89
C ILE A 63 2.37 -2.53 -7.92
N SER A 64 3.67 -2.39 -7.63
CA SER A 64 4.74 -2.89 -8.49
C SER A 64 4.64 -4.40 -8.67
N PHE A 65 4.39 -5.12 -7.59
CA PHE A 65 4.17 -6.57 -7.61
C PHE A 65 2.98 -6.94 -8.50
N ALA A 66 1.85 -6.24 -8.37
CA ALA A 66 0.66 -6.46 -9.19
C ALA A 66 0.95 -6.26 -10.71
N PHE A 67 1.68 -5.20 -11.07
CA PHE A 67 2.12 -5.00 -12.46
C PHE A 67 3.10 -6.08 -12.93
N GLY A 68 3.96 -6.56 -12.04
CA GLY A 68 4.91 -7.65 -12.31
C GLY A 68 4.25 -9.03 -12.48
N LEU A 69 3.06 -9.25 -11.91
CA LEU A 69 2.26 -10.45 -12.20
C LEU A 69 1.85 -10.51 -13.66
N GLY A 70 1.69 -9.33 -14.28
CA GLY A 70 1.29 -9.21 -15.68
C GLY A 70 -0.17 -9.58 -15.91
N GLY A 71 -0.51 -9.70 -17.20
CA GLY A 71 -1.87 -9.99 -17.61
C GLY A 71 -2.87 -8.86 -17.33
N PRO A 72 -4.09 -8.95 -17.87
CA PRO A 72 -5.10 -7.90 -17.70
C PRO A 72 -5.57 -7.77 -16.25
N ILE A 73 -5.65 -8.88 -15.50
CA ILE A 73 -6.10 -8.89 -14.11
C ILE A 73 -5.07 -8.21 -13.20
N GLY A 74 -3.76 -8.50 -13.38
CA GLY A 74 -2.69 -7.89 -12.60
C GLY A 74 -2.59 -6.38 -12.80
N VAL A 75 -2.68 -5.92 -14.05
CA VAL A 75 -2.69 -4.49 -14.38
C VAL A 75 -3.94 -3.79 -13.82
N PHE A 76 -5.11 -4.40 -13.97
CA PHE A 76 -6.36 -3.87 -13.42
C PHE A 76 -6.28 -3.74 -11.89
N ALA A 77 -5.87 -4.82 -11.21
CA ALA A 77 -5.76 -4.84 -9.75
C ALA A 77 -4.76 -3.79 -9.24
N GLY A 78 -3.61 -3.63 -9.89
CA GLY A 78 -2.61 -2.62 -9.56
C GLY A 78 -3.12 -1.18 -9.76
N LEU A 79 -3.85 -0.90 -10.84
CA LEU A 79 -4.48 0.40 -11.08
C LEU A 79 -5.57 0.70 -10.07
N LEU A 80 -6.45 -0.28 -9.78
CA LEU A 80 -7.48 -0.15 -8.75
C LEU A 80 -6.87 0.14 -7.38
N HIS A 81 -5.81 -0.58 -7.02
CA HIS A 81 -5.11 -0.37 -5.76
C HIS A 81 -4.43 1.01 -5.70
N THR A 82 -3.89 1.50 -6.82
CA THR A 82 -3.32 2.86 -6.92
C THR A 82 -4.34 3.94 -6.57
N ILE A 83 -5.57 3.83 -7.07
CA ILE A 83 -6.66 4.78 -6.79
C ILE A 83 -7.07 4.68 -5.32
N ASN A 84 -7.35 3.48 -4.82
CA ASN A 84 -7.80 3.25 -3.45
C ASN A 84 -6.76 3.73 -2.43
N HIS A 85 -5.49 3.40 -2.65
CA HIS A 85 -4.38 3.87 -1.83
C HIS A 85 -4.25 5.40 -1.85
N SER A 86 -4.42 6.06 -3.01
CA SER A 86 -4.36 7.53 -3.11
C SER A 86 -5.42 8.20 -2.24
N LEU A 87 -6.65 7.70 -2.28
CA LEU A 87 -7.77 8.25 -1.49
C LEU A 87 -7.55 8.04 0.00
N ALA A 88 -7.22 6.82 0.43
CA ALA A 88 -6.96 6.51 1.83
C ALA A 88 -5.79 7.33 2.40
N LYS A 89 -4.70 7.47 1.65
CA LYS A 89 -3.53 8.26 2.08
C LYS A 89 -3.81 9.74 2.17
N THR A 90 -4.56 10.31 1.22
CA THR A 90 -4.95 11.72 1.29
C THR A 90 -5.72 11.99 2.57
N LEU A 91 -6.70 11.14 2.90
CA LEU A 91 -7.46 11.24 4.15
C LEU A 91 -6.55 11.17 5.39
N LEU A 92 -5.67 10.17 5.45
CA LEU A 92 -4.79 9.95 6.61
C LEU A 92 -3.76 11.07 6.79
N PHE A 93 -3.18 11.59 5.70
CA PHE A 93 -2.24 12.71 5.80
C PHE A 93 -2.93 14.01 6.23
N CYS A 94 -4.14 14.29 5.74
CA CYS A 94 -4.94 15.43 6.21
C CYS A 94 -5.29 15.29 7.71
N ALA A 95 -5.75 14.12 8.13
CA ALA A 95 -6.07 13.85 9.53
C ALA A 95 -4.82 13.93 10.43
N SER A 96 -3.67 13.40 9.99
CA SER A 96 -2.40 13.51 10.72
C SER A 96 -1.91 14.95 10.83
N GLY A 97 -2.17 15.78 9.81
CA GLY A 97 -1.91 17.21 9.84
C GLY A 97 -2.73 17.92 10.93
N ASN A 98 -4.02 17.61 11.04
CA ASN A 98 -4.89 18.15 12.10
C ASN A 98 -4.45 17.71 13.50
N ILE A 99 -3.99 16.46 13.66
CA ILE A 99 -3.43 15.96 14.94
C ILE A 99 -2.19 16.79 15.30
N LEU A 100 -1.27 16.97 14.34
CA LEU A 100 -0.04 17.75 14.56
C LEU A 100 -0.33 19.21 14.96
N LEU A 101 -1.33 19.84 14.35
CA LEU A 101 -1.72 21.21 14.69
C LEU A 101 -2.26 21.33 16.12
N LYS A 102 -3.02 20.32 16.59
CA LYS A 102 -3.64 20.32 17.92
C LYS A 102 -2.68 19.90 19.03
N TYR A 103 -1.90 18.84 18.82
CA TYR A 103 -1.02 18.27 19.84
C TYR A 103 0.42 18.78 19.76
N LYS A 104 0.81 19.42 18.65
CA LYS A 104 2.18 19.90 18.35
C LYS A 104 3.26 18.81 18.46
N THR A 105 2.86 17.54 18.39
CA THR A 105 3.74 16.37 18.42
C THR A 105 3.35 15.38 17.33
N ARG A 106 4.33 14.57 16.90
CA ARG A 106 4.14 13.46 15.94
C ARG A 106 4.18 12.11 16.62
N ASP A 107 4.59 12.07 17.88
CA ASP A 107 4.74 10.84 18.66
C ASP A 107 3.36 10.31 19.07
N MET A 108 3.03 9.10 18.64
CA MET A 108 1.75 8.44 18.94
C MET A 108 1.55 8.23 20.44
N ASN A 109 2.62 8.05 21.22
CA ASN A 109 2.54 7.86 22.67
C ASN A 109 2.05 9.11 23.41
N GLN A 110 2.27 10.29 22.83
CA GLN A 110 1.86 11.57 23.41
C GLN A 110 0.46 12.00 22.99
N VAL A 111 -0.09 11.41 21.91
CA VAL A 111 -1.45 11.71 21.42
C VAL A 111 -2.46 10.90 22.20
N ARG A 112 -3.02 11.50 23.25
CA ARG A 112 -4.04 10.87 24.11
C ARG A 112 -5.36 11.62 24.05
N GLY A 113 -6.47 10.88 24.11
CA GLY A 113 -7.80 11.46 24.18
C GLY A 113 -8.25 12.19 22.91
N LEU A 114 -7.73 11.80 21.72
CA LEU A 114 -8.07 12.40 20.42
C LEU A 114 -9.58 12.47 20.19
N TRP A 115 -10.32 11.47 20.65
CA TRP A 115 -11.78 11.42 20.56
C TRP A 115 -12.48 12.60 21.28
N ARG A 116 -11.91 13.09 22.38
CA ARG A 116 -12.48 14.23 23.12
C ARG A 116 -12.05 15.57 22.54
N VAL A 117 -10.84 15.68 22.03
CA VAL A 117 -10.24 16.92 21.52
C VAL A 117 -10.64 17.22 20.09
N ALA A 118 -10.74 16.20 19.26
CA ALA A 118 -11.05 16.30 17.83
C ALA A 118 -11.80 15.04 17.33
N PRO A 119 -13.09 14.88 17.69
CA PRO A 119 -13.84 13.65 17.37
C PRO A 119 -13.90 13.36 15.88
N MET A 120 -14.13 14.37 15.05
CA MET A 120 -14.17 14.20 13.59
C MET A 120 -12.83 13.72 13.03
N THR A 121 -11.72 14.28 13.50
CA THR A 121 -10.37 13.83 13.10
C THR A 121 -10.09 12.41 13.58
N ALA A 122 -10.56 12.03 14.76
CA ALA A 122 -10.41 10.69 15.31
C ALA A 122 -11.17 9.65 14.45
N VAL A 123 -12.42 9.93 14.07
CA VAL A 123 -13.22 9.05 13.19
C VAL A 123 -12.58 8.91 11.82
N LEU A 124 -12.18 10.04 11.19
CA LEU A 124 -11.57 10.02 9.87
C LEU A 124 -10.21 9.32 9.87
N PHE A 125 -9.40 9.52 10.92
CA PHE A 125 -8.11 8.83 11.04
C PHE A 125 -8.29 7.33 11.27
N ALA A 126 -9.19 6.93 12.16
CA ALA A 126 -9.50 5.53 12.41
C ALA A 126 -10.10 4.85 11.16
N GLY A 127 -11.08 5.48 10.51
CA GLY A 127 -11.67 4.96 9.27
C GLY A 127 -10.64 4.85 8.14
N GLY A 128 -9.76 5.84 7.98
CA GLY A 128 -8.67 5.79 7.01
C GLY A 128 -7.63 4.71 7.32
N ALA A 129 -7.31 4.50 8.60
CA ALA A 129 -6.39 3.44 9.02
C ALA A 129 -6.98 2.04 8.76
N LEU A 130 -8.26 1.82 9.09
CA LEU A 130 -8.97 0.56 8.78
C LEU A 130 -9.07 0.33 7.27
N ALA A 131 -9.32 1.39 6.50
CA ALA A 131 -9.36 1.30 5.04
C ALA A 131 -7.99 0.94 4.46
N LEU A 132 -6.90 1.56 4.95
CA LEU A 132 -5.54 1.29 4.49
C LEU A 132 -5.07 -0.10 4.91
N GLY A 133 -5.54 -0.59 6.07
CA GLY A 133 -5.25 -1.94 6.56
C GLY A 133 -5.99 -3.07 5.82
N GLY A 134 -6.68 -2.77 4.71
CA GLY A 134 -7.33 -3.80 3.90
C GLY A 134 -8.43 -4.57 4.64
N ILE A 135 -9.15 -3.92 5.57
CA ILE A 135 -10.24 -4.58 6.31
C ILE A 135 -11.53 -4.48 5.49
N PRO A 136 -12.30 -5.59 5.33
CA PRO A 136 -13.65 -5.49 4.78
C PRO A 136 -14.53 -4.56 5.65
N PRO A 137 -15.35 -3.67 5.08
CA PRO A 137 -15.84 -3.55 3.71
C PRO A 137 -15.11 -2.50 2.83
N PHE A 138 -13.88 -2.11 3.13
CA PHE A 138 -13.20 -1.05 2.40
C PHE A 138 -12.67 -1.49 1.03
N ASN A 139 -12.64 -0.55 0.07
CA ASN A 139 -12.20 -0.81 -1.30
C ASN A 139 -10.73 -1.26 -1.41
N VAL A 140 -9.87 -0.92 -0.45
CA VAL A 140 -8.47 -1.38 -0.43
C VAL A 140 -8.44 -2.91 -0.33
N PHE A 141 -9.28 -3.51 0.53
CA PHE A 141 -9.43 -4.97 0.61
C PHE A 141 -9.76 -5.60 -0.76
N VAL A 142 -10.73 -5.00 -1.50
CA VAL A 142 -11.12 -5.50 -2.83
C VAL A 142 -9.95 -5.50 -3.81
N SER A 143 -9.12 -4.45 -3.77
CA SER A 143 -7.95 -4.35 -4.64
C SER A 143 -6.83 -5.32 -4.22
N GLU A 144 -6.58 -5.53 -2.94
CA GLU A 144 -5.62 -6.52 -2.43
C GLU A 144 -6.08 -7.95 -2.77
N PHE A 145 -7.36 -8.24 -2.58
CA PHE A 145 -7.95 -9.51 -2.97
C PHE A 145 -7.82 -9.75 -4.49
N SER A 146 -8.03 -8.71 -5.31
CA SER A 146 -7.85 -8.79 -6.76
C SER A 146 -6.40 -9.06 -7.15
N ILE A 147 -5.42 -8.51 -6.41
CA ILE A 147 -3.99 -8.81 -6.60
C ILE A 147 -3.70 -10.28 -6.23
N ALA A 148 -4.30 -10.78 -5.14
CA ALA A 148 -4.15 -12.18 -4.73
C ALA A 148 -4.68 -13.14 -5.81
N VAL A 149 -5.86 -12.84 -6.34
CA VAL A 149 -6.45 -13.60 -7.45
C VAL A 149 -5.56 -13.56 -8.68
N ALA A 150 -5.03 -12.38 -9.05
CA ALA A 150 -4.09 -12.24 -10.17
C ALA A 150 -2.82 -13.10 -9.97
N GLY A 151 -2.29 -13.18 -8.75
CA GLY A 151 -1.13 -14.00 -8.42
C GLY A 151 -1.37 -15.50 -8.60
N ILE A 152 -2.55 -15.98 -8.22
CA ILE A 152 -2.96 -17.37 -8.42
C ILE A 152 -3.12 -17.67 -9.92
N TYR A 153 -3.80 -16.83 -10.67
CA TYR A 153 -3.96 -16.99 -12.12
C TYR A 153 -2.63 -16.93 -12.89
N ALA A 154 -1.67 -16.14 -12.42
CA ALA A 154 -0.32 -16.08 -13.00
C ALA A 154 0.55 -17.29 -12.66
N GLY A 155 0.07 -18.26 -11.87
CA GLY A 155 0.83 -19.43 -11.41
C GLY A 155 1.95 -19.10 -10.43
N LYS A 156 1.95 -17.89 -9.84
CA LYS A 156 2.96 -17.41 -8.89
C LYS A 156 2.47 -17.48 -7.44
N THR A 157 1.74 -18.52 -7.10
CA THR A 157 1.06 -18.70 -5.81
C THR A 157 2.01 -18.57 -4.61
N TRP A 158 3.22 -19.12 -4.69
CA TRP A 158 4.21 -19.01 -3.60
C TRP A 158 4.64 -17.57 -3.33
N LEU A 159 4.88 -16.80 -4.38
CA LEU A 159 5.22 -15.37 -4.23
C LEU A 159 4.06 -14.59 -3.63
N MET A 160 2.82 -14.95 -4.01
CA MET A 160 1.61 -14.33 -3.46
C MET A 160 1.43 -14.65 -1.98
N VAL A 161 1.58 -15.92 -1.58
CA VAL A 161 1.52 -16.33 -0.16
C VAL A 161 2.56 -15.59 0.66
N PHE A 162 3.79 -15.49 0.17
CA PHE A 162 4.84 -14.74 0.84
C PHE A 162 4.48 -13.25 0.99
N CYS A 163 3.93 -12.62 -0.05
CA CYS A 163 3.47 -11.25 -0.01
C CYS A 163 2.35 -11.05 1.03
N LEU A 164 1.37 -11.97 1.09
CA LEU A 164 0.29 -11.92 2.07
C LEU A 164 0.80 -12.07 3.51
N ILE A 165 1.79 -12.92 3.75
CA ILE A 165 2.43 -13.03 5.07
C ILE A 165 3.07 -11.69 5.47
N LEU A 166 3.78 -11.03 4.56
CA LEU A 166 4.37 -9.72 4.83
C LEU A 166 3.31 -8.66 5.13
N LEU A 167 2.21 -8.64 4.39
CA LEU A 167 1.07 -7.73 4.66
C LEU A 167 0.46 -7.98 6.04
N THR A 168 0.27 -9.24 6.44
CA THR A 168 -0.26 -9.57 7.78
C THR A 168 0.68 -9.15 8.91
N ILE A 169 1.99 -9.20 8.70
CA ILE A 169 3.00 -8.72 9.67
C ILE A 169 2.88 -7.19 9.86
N VAL A 170 2.58 -6.45 8.81
CA VAL A 170 2.41 -5.00 8.88
C VAL A 170 1.12 -4.60 9.63
N LEU A 171 0.09 -5.44 9.55
CA LEU A 171 -1.20 -5.22 10.22
C LEU A 171 -1.19 -5.60 11.70
N ALA A 172 -0.28 -6.45 12.15
CA ALA A 172 -0.16 -6.92 13.53
C ALA A 172 0.55 -5.92 14.43
#